data_37202152dd18840e8cac930bdb5fe442
#
_entry.id   37202152dd18840e8cac930bdb5fe442
#
_cell.length_a   1.000
_cell.length_b   1.000
_cell.length_c   1.000
_cell.angle_alpha   90.00
_cell.angle_beta   90.00
_cell.angle_gamma   90.00
#
_symmetry.space_group_name_H-M   'P 1'
#
loop_
_entity.id
_entity.type
_entity.pdbx_description
1 polymer ?
#
loop_
_entity_poly.entity_id
_entity_poly.type
_entity_poly.pdbx_seq_one_letter_code
_entity_poly.pdbx_strand_id
1 'polypeptide(L)'
;MQLTVLQPEVHEARWWETMFDGRLHCYLCPRHCHIGEGQHGFCFIRKNEGGRLLQLGYGRPAALAMDPVEKKPLNHFFPGTKILSMGTAGCNMGCLFCQNWDISKAKSDQVNSLALSPEDVVEVALEHHAPHLAFTYNEPTIWGEYVIDIAREAHSAGLNNVMVSNGYITREAFFDIYRYIDAANIDLKAFTVSFYGKITMTHLQPVLDTLKWLRHETGVWFEITNLIIPTLNDGDSEFKELCDWVLENLGDDVPLHFTAFHPDFKLQDKPPTPPETLHRARAIARNMGLKYVYEGNIYSDGANTICPGCKQTVITRSWHSVMSNKLKNGCCTGCTTRVPGVFTKAEAVKRREWALEKS
;
A
#
# COMPACT_ATOMS: atom_id res chain seq x y z
N MET A 1 -3.62 31.02 -4.63
CA MET A 1 -3.67 30.23 -5.85
C MET A 1 -5.11 30.16 -6.37
N GLN A 2 -5.44 30.67 -7.57
CA GLN A 2 -6.75 30.42 -8.17
C GLN A 2 -6.72 29.02 -8.76
N LEU A 3 -7.40 28.08 -8.11
CA LEU A 3 -7.64 26.76 -8.67
C LEU A 3 -8.46 26.93 -9.95
N THR A 4 -7.85 26.75 -11.09
CA THR A 4 -8.56 26.71 -12.36
C THR A 4 -9.43 25.45 -12.31
N VAL A 5 -10.75 25.60 -12.38
CA VAL A 5 -11.68 24.48 -12.52
C VAL A 5 -11.47 23.92 -13.93
N LEU A 6 -10.50 23.03 -14.08
CA LEU A 6 -10.33 22.27 -15.30
C LEU A 6 -11.56 21.38 -15.44
N GLN A 7 -12.27 21.50 -16.56
CA GLN A 7 -13.20 20.43 -16.94
C GLN A 7 -12.35 19.16 -17.09
N PRO A 8 -12.71 18.05 -16.42
CA PRO A 8 -11.88 16.85 -16.49
C PRO A 8 -11.86 16.35 -17.92
N GLU A 9 -10.67 16.38 -18.51
CA GLU A 9 -10.44 15.62 -19.74
C GLU A 9 -10.76 14.17 -19.44
N VAL A 10 -11.48 13.55 -20.36
CA VAL A 10 -11.83 12.12 -20.26
C VAL A 10 -10.56 11.32 -20.45
N HIS A 11 -10.03 10.76 -19.38
CA HIS A 11 -8.81 9.96 -19.43
C HIS A 11 -9.13 8.52 -19.84
N GLU A 12 -8.54 8.05 -20.96
CA GLU A 12 -8.68 6.66 -21.39
C GLU A 12 -7.86 5.73 -20.48
N ALA A 13 -8.49 4.67 -20.00
CA ALA A 13 -7.83 3.69 -19.17
C ALA A 13 -6.84 2.82 -19.97
N ARG A 14 -5.83 2.29 -19.30
CA ARG A 14 -4.95 1.22 -19.79
C ARG A 14 -5.47 -0.14 -19.34
N TRP A 15 -4.82 -1.21 -19.76
CA TRP A 15 -5.06 -2.60 -19.35
C TRP A 15 -6.48 -3.09 -19.62
N TRP A 16 -6.91 -2.91 -20.89
CA TRP A 16 -8.17 -3.42 -21.39
C TRP A 16 -8.09 -3.81 -22.88
N GLU A 17 -9.06 -4.60 -23.30
CA GLU A 17 -9.24 -5.01 -24.69
C GLU A 17 -10.72 -5.16 -25.03
N THR A 18 -11.08 -5.07 -26.33
CA THR A 18 -12.45 -5.31 -26.77
C THR A 18 -12.69 -6.81 -26.96
N MET A 19 -13.76 -7.32 -26.36
CA MET A 19 -14.20 -8.70 -26.49
C MET A 19 -15.02 -8.90 -27.77
N PHE A 20 -15.14 -10.17 -28.19
CA PHE A 20 -15.92 -10.55 -29.39
C PHE A 20 -17.39 -10.11 -29.33
N ASP A 21 -17.98 -10.04 -28.14
CA ASP A 21 -19.38 -9.63 -27.92
C ASP A 21 -19.55 -8.11 -27.73
N GLY A 22 -18.52 -7.33 -27.97
CA GLY A 22 -18.51 -5.87 -27.87
C GLY A 22 -18.36 -5.32 -26.44
N ARG A 23 -18.29 -6.17 -25.40
CA ARG A 23 -17.90 -5.75 -24.06
C ARG A 23 -16.41 -5.46 -23.99
N LEU A 24 -15.99 -4.71 -22.97
CA LEU A 24 -14.59 -4.48 -22.67
C LEU A 24 -14.10 -5.39 -21.54
N HIS A 25 -13.02 -6.09 -21.77
CA HIS A 25 -12.32 -6.87 -20.77
C HIS A 25 -11.26 -6.00 -20.11
N CYS A 26 -11.46 -5.62 -18.86
CA CYS A 26 -10.46 -4.92 -18.04
C CYS A 26 -9.61 -5.95 -17.29
N TYR A 27 -8.31 -5.99 -17.59
CA TYR A 27 -7.36 -6.92 -16.98
C TYR A 27 -6.35 -6.24 -16.03
N LEU A 28 -6.65 -5.04 -15.54
CA LEU A 28 -5.84 -4.34 -14.54
C LEU A 28 -5.64 -5.15 -13.25
N CYS A 29 -6.66 -5.82 -12.79
CA CYS A 29 -6.63 -6.63 -11.58
C CYS A 29 -7.28 -7.99 -11.79
N PRO A 30 -7.04 -8.99 -10.91
CA PRO A 30 -7.55 -10.35 -11.06
C PRO A 30 -9.08 -10.49 -10.99
N ARG A 31 -9.84 -9.41 -11.03
CA ARG A 31 -11.29 -9.45 -11.24
C ARG A 31 -11.68 -9.67 -12.69
N HIS A 32 -10.81 -9.31 -13.63
CA HIS A 32 -11.07 -9.48 -15.07
C HIS A 32 -12.49 -9.06 -15.46
N CYS A 33 -12.85 -7.80 -15.13
CA CYS A 33 -14.21 -7.30 -15.35
C CYS A 33 -14.57 -7.26 -16.85
N HIS A 34 -15.73 -7.81 -17.20
CA HIS A 34 -16.34 -7.69 -18.54
C HIS A 34 -17.38 -6.58 -18.47
N ILE A 35 -17.10 -5.44 -19.09
CA ILE A 35 -17.82 -4.18 -18.89
C ILE A 35 -18.59 -3.84 -20.15
N GLY A 36 -19.93 -3.90 -20.10
CA GLY A 36 -20.82 -3.48 -21.19
C GLY A 36 -20.91 -1.96 -21.31
N GLU A 37 -21.50 -1.47 -22.40
CA GLU A 37 -21.72 -0.05 -22.65
C GLU A 37 -22.44 0.63 -21.48
N GLY A 38 -21.92 1.77 -21.01
CA GLY A 38 -22.43 2.54 -19.87
C GLY A 38 -22.16 1.91 -18.49
N GLN A 39 -21.64 0.68 -18.42
CA GLN A 39 -21.37 -0.02 -17.18
C GLN A 39 -19.99 0.34 -16.58
N HIS A 40 -19.85 0.07 -15.28
CA HIS A 40 -18.61 0.22 -14.53
C HIS A 40 -18.05 -1.15 -14.16
N GLY A 41 -16.73 -1.23 -14.03
CA GLY A 41 -16.07 -2.33 -13.33
C GLY A 41 -16.41 -2.32 -11.84
N PHE A 42 -16.06 -3.40 -11.12
CA PHE A 42 -16.29 -3.54 -9.68
C PHE A 42 -15.72 -2.34 -8.85
N CYS A 43 -14.65 -1.72 -9.33
CA CYS A 43 -13.99 -0.59 -8.67
C CYS A 43 -14.72 0.75 -8.79
N PHE A 44 -15.80 0.83 -9.57
CA PHE A 44 -16.64 2.00 -9.84
C PHE A 44 -16.02 3.13 -10.66
N ILE A 45 -14.71 3.16 -10.86
CA ILE A 45 -14.01 4.26 -11.55
C ILE A 45 -13.47 3.88 -12.94
N ARG A 46 -13.72 2.65 -13.39
CA ARG A 46 -13.47 2.20 -14.77
C ARG A 46 -14.80 1.96 -15.46
N LYS A 47 -15.13 2.78 -16.48
CA LYS A 47 -16.42 2.80 -17.17
C LYS A 47 -16.23 2.59 -18.67
N ASN A 48 -17.05 1.73 -19.26
CA ASN A 48 -17.16 1.64 -20.72
C ASN A 48 -18.08 2.76 -21.22
N GLU A 49 -17.58 3.60 -22.11
CA GLU A 49 -18.33 4.66 -22.75
C GLU A 49 -17.90 4.83 -24.20
N GLY A 50 -18.81 4.59 -25.11
CA GLY A 50 -18.53 4.63 -26.55
C GLY A 50 -17.51 3.60 -27.01
N GLY A 51 -17.46 2.42 -26.41
CA GLY A 51 -16.50 1.35 -26.72
C GLY A 51 -15.06 1.62 -26.26
N ARG A 52 -14.85 2.59 -25.37
CA ARG A 52 -13.56 2.90 -24.72
C ARG A 52 -13.69 2.76 -23.22
N LEU A 53 -12.65 2.23 -22.58
CA LEU A 53 -12.61 2.16 -21.12
C LEU A 53 -12.05 3.47 -20.56
N LEU A 54 -12.85 4.17 -19.78
CA LEU A 54 -12.50 5.44 -19.16
C LEU A 54 -12.07 5.25 -17.70
N GLN A 55 -11.08 6.02 -17.28
CA GLN A 55 -10.61 6.11 -15.90
C GLN A 55 -11.15 7.41 -15.27
N LEU A 56 -12.16 7.29 -14.41
CA LEU A 56 -12.93 8.42 -13.86
C LEU A 56 -12.29 9.09 -12.63
N GLY A 57 -11.23 8.51 -12.07
CA GLY A 57 -10.49 9.04 -10.92
C GLY A 57 -9.23 9.83 -11.29
N TYR A 58 -8.87 9.90 -12.59
CA TYR A 58 -7.69 10.65 -13.04
C TYR A 58 -7.86 12.14 -12.77
N GLY A 59 -6.84 12.76 -12.14
CA GLY A 59 -6.90 14.17 -11.76
C GLY A 59 -7.90 14.49 -10.64
N ARG A 60 -8.48 13.48 -9.97
CA ARG A 60 -9.56 13.66 -8.99
C ARG A 60 -9.26 13.00 -7.63
N PRO A 61 -8.26 13.48 -6.88
CA PRO A 61 -8.06 13.00 -5.52
C PRO A 61 -9.23 13.40 -4.63
N ALA A 62 -9.78 12.41 -3.92
CA ALA A 62 -10.86 12.55 -2.94
C ALA A 62 -10.34 12.72 -1.50
N ALA A 63 -9.08 12.35 -1.28
CA ALA A 63 -8.36 12.52 -0.02
C ALA A 63 -6.95 13.03 -0.29
N LEU A 64 -6.52 14.03 0.51
CA LEU A 64 -5.17 14.60 0.47
C LEU A 64 -4.78 15.01 1.88
N ALA A 65 -3.66 14.52 2.40
CA ALA A 65 -3.17 14.87 3.74
C ALA A 65 -1.66 14.74 3.88
N MET A 66 -1.08 15.55 4.78
CA MET A 66 0.30 15.37 5.24
C MET A 66 0.34 14.39 6.40
N ASP A 67 1.05 13.28 6.22
CA ASP A 67 1.19 12.23 7.22
C ASP A 67 2.67 11.97 7.58
N PRO A 68 2.98 11.35 8.72
CA PRO A 68 4.27 10.72 8.92
C PRO A 68 4.36 9.43 8.07
N VAL A 69 5.58 9.08 7.62
CA VAL A 69 5.80 7.86 6.81
C VAL A 69 5.40 6.59 7.56
N GLU A 70 5.54 6.59 8.89
CA GLU A 70 5.13 5.48 9.77
C GLU A 70 3.62 5.18 9.70
N LYS A 71 2.78 6.16 9.32
CA LYS A 71 1.33 5.96 9.11
C LYS A 71 1.03 5.18 7.82
N LYS A 72 2.05 4.95 6.97
CA LYS A 72 1.96 4.12 5.76
C LYS A 72 2.40 2.69 5.99
N PRO A 73 2.33 2.18 7.17
CA PRO A 73 3.19 1.29 7.95
C PRO A 73 4.54 1.00 7.27
N LEU A 74 5.37 2.04 7.16
CA LEU A 74 6.73 1.94 6.63
C LEU A 74 7.72 2.36 7.73
N ASN A 75 8.26 1.38 8.44
CA ASN A 75 9.18 1.58 9.56
C ASN A 75 10.66 1.62 9.13
N HIS A 76 10.96 1.12 7.93
CA HIS A 76 12.31 1.02 7.39
C HIS A 76 12.51 1.85 6.10
N PHE A 77 11.64 2.82 5.86
CA PHE A 77 11.74 3.75 4.73
C PHE A 77 11.75 5.18 5.25
N PHE A 78 12.92 5.84 5.24
CA PHE A 78 13.13 7.21 5.73
C PHE A 78 12.39 7.53 7.05
N PRO A 79 12.65 6.80 8.15
CA PRO A 79 11.91 6.94 9.41
C PRO A 79 11.88 8.37 9.93
N GLY A 80 10.69 8.85 10.34
CA GLY A 80 10.47 10.18 10.90
C GLY A 80 10.27 11.28 9.86
N THR A 81 10.15 10.96 8.58
CA THR A 81 9.90 11.95 7.53
C THR A 81 8.41 12.15 7.27
N LYS A 82 8.07 13.27 6.61
CA LYS A 82 6.72 13.57 6.13
C LYS A 82 6.47 12.95 4.77
N ILE A 83 5.21 12.67 4.47
CA ILE A 83 4.75 12.15 3.20
C ILE A 83 3.40 12.78 2.81
N LEU A 84 3.27 13.29 1.60
CA LEU A 84 1.99 13.73 1.07
C LEU A 84 1.20 12.51 0.61
N SER A 85 0.07 12.26 1.25
CA SER A 85 -0.77 11.10 1.05
C SER A 85 -2.01 11.46 0.25
N MET A 86 -2.37 10.65 -0.74
CA MET A 86 -3.54 10.89 -1.57
C MET A 86 -4.27 9.59 -1.91
N GLY A 87 -5.58 9.73 -2.17
CA GLY A 87 -6.45 8.67 -2.65
C GLY A 87 -7.59 9.22 -3.48
N THR A 88 -8.20 8.36 -4.29
CA THR A 88 -9.34 8.65 -5.15
C THR A 88 -10.62 7.96 -4.65
N ALA A 89 -11.67 7.92 -5.48
CA ALA A 89 -12.84 7.08 -5.21
C ALA A 89 -12.62 5.63 -5.65
N GLY A 90 -13.41 4.70 -5.10
CA GLY A 90 -13.46 3.30 -5.52
C GLY A 90 -12.38 2.39 -4.93
N CYS A 91 -12.54 1.07 -5.14
CA CYS A 91 -11.57 0.04 -4.73
C CYS A 91 -11.89 -1.28 -5.45
N ASN A 92 -10.86 -2.08 -5.75
CA ASN A 92 -11.05 -3.40 -6.35
C ASN A 92 -11.36 -4.51 -5.33
N MET A 93 -11.33 -4.24 -4.02
CA MET A 93 -11.77 -5.15 -2.96
C MET A 93 -13.10 -4.72 -2.31
N GLY A 94 -13.85 -5.70 -1.82
CA GLY A 94 -15.15 -5.53 -1.15
C GLY A 94 -15.10 -5.62 0.37
N CYS A 95 -13.98 -5.27 1.02
CA CYS A 95 -13.74 -5.47 2.45
C CYS A 95 -14.90 -4.97 3.32
N LEU A 96 -15.46 -5.86 4.16
CA LEU A 96 -16.56 -5.53 5.07
C LEU A 96 -16.12 -4.64 6.24
N PHE A 97 -14.83 -4.58 6.53
CA PHE A 97 -14.19 -3.81 7.61
C PHE A 97 -13.49 -2.54 7.12
N CYS A 98 -13.83 -2.03 5.94
CA CYS A 98 -13.10 -0.92 5.33
C CYS A 98 -13.22 0.37 6.15
N GLN A 99 -12.11 0.90 6.65
CA GLN A 99 -12.06 2.15 7.41
C GLN A 99 -12.25 3.40 6.55
N ASN A 100 -11.93 3.30 5.25
CA ASN A 100 -12.11 4.36 4.26
C ASN A 100 -13.28 4.03 3.31
N TRP A 101 -14.37 3.48 3.85
CA TRP A 101 -15.50 3.01 3.03
C TRP A 101 -16.22 4.17 2.33
N ASP A 102 -16.22 5.35 2.89
CA ASP A 102 -16.79 6.59 2.35
C ASP A 102 -16.27 6.92 0.96
N ILE A 103 -14.97 6.75 0.71
CA ILE A 103 -14.36 6.91 -0.61
C ILE A 103 -14.22 5.57 -1.36
N SER A 104 -13.85 4.48 -0.67
CA SER A 104 -13.55 3.18 -1.30
C SER A 104 -14.80 2.48 -1.87
N LYS A 105 -16.00 2.82 -1.40
CA LYS A 105 -17.28 2.23 -1.85
C LYS A 105 -18.13 3.21 -2.64
N ALA A 106 -17.56 4.33 -3.06
CA ALA A 106 -18.22 5.38 -3.79
C ALA A 106 -17.77 5.43 -5.26
N LYS A 107 -18.63 5.96 -6.12
CA LYS A 107 -18.28 6.39 -7.48
C LYS A 107 -17.60 7.76 -7.43
N SER A 108 -16.88 8.13 -8.49
CA SER A 108 -16.19 9.41 -8.57
C SER A 108 -17.10 10.66 -8.47
N ASP A 109 -18.36 10.53 -8.86
CA ASP A 109 -19.39 11.58 -8.78
C ASP A 109 -20.10 11.66 -7.41
N GLN A 110 -19.85 10.72 -6.52
CA GLN A 110 -20.44 10.63 -5.18
C GLN A 110 -19.53 11.18 -4.07
N VAL A 111 -18.31 11.55 -4.39
CA VAL A 111 -17.33 12.10 -3.45
C VAL A 111 -16.87 13.49 -3.87
N ASN A 112 -16.58 14.32 -2.90
CA ASN A 112 -15.90 15.58 -3.16
C ASN A 112 -14.45 15.27 -3.54
N SER A 113 -14.00 15.79 -4.67
CA SER A 113 -12.64 15.64 -5.16
C SER A 113 -12.05 16.99 -5.56
N LEU A 114 -10.76 17.13 -5.39
CA LEU A 114 -9.99 18.23 -5.97
C LEU A 114 -9.79 17.97 -7.48
N ALA A 115 -9.46 19.01 -8.24
CA ALA A 115 -8.96 18.86 -9.60
C ALA A 115 -7.45 19.18 -9.55
N LEU A 116 -6.61 18.15 -9.67
CA LEU A 116 -5.15 18.29 -9.62
C LEU A 116 -4.52 17.51 -10.78
N SER A 117 -3.73 18.19 -11.59
CA SER A 117 -2.84 17.53 -12.55
C SER A 117 -1.71 16.77 -11.82
N PRO A 118 -0.97 15.88 -12.49
CA PRO A 118 0.24 15.28 -11.92
C PRO A 118 1.23 16.33 -11.40
N GLU A 119 1.43 17.40 -12.12
CA GLU A 119 2.32 18.53 -11.79
C GLU A 119 1.83 19.25 -10.53
N ASP A 120 0.52 19.55 -10.43
CA ASP A 120 -0.07 20.20 -9.25
C ASP A 120 0.15 19.37 -7.98
N VAL A 121 0.05 18.03 -8.05
CA VAL A 121 0.32 17.14 -6.89
C VAL A 121 1.77 17.26 -6.44
N VAL A 122 2.71 17.29 -7.38
CA VAL A 122 4.14 17.45 -7.08
C VAL A 122 4.42 18.84 -6.50
N GLU A 123 3.81 19.90 -7.04
CA GLU A 123 3.93 21.26 -6.52
C GLU A 123 3.44 21.34 -5.07
N VAL A 124 2.28 20.77 -4.74
CA VAL A 124 1.76 20.69 -3.37
C VAL A 124 2.75 19.97 -2.45
N ALA A 125 3.37 18.87 -2.88
CA ALA A 125 4.37 18.17 -2.08
C ALA A 125 5.60 19.04 -1.80
N LEU A 126 6.10 19.76 -2.80
CA LEU A 126 7.26 20.65 -2.69
C LEU A 126 6.96 21.84 -1.78
N GLU A 127 5.82 22.51 -1.93
CA GLU A 127 5.37 23.62 -1.07
C GLU A 127 5.31 23.22 0.41
N HIS A 128 4.86 22.00 0.68
CA HIS A 128 4.78 21.46 2.04
C HIS A 128 6.05 20.75 2.53
N HIS A 129 7.13 20.80 1.76
CA HIS A 129 8.42 20.15 2.07
C HIS A 129 8.27 18.66 2.36
N ALA A 130 7.39 17.95 1.61
CA ALA A 130 7.24 16.52 1.68
C ALA A 130 8.23 15.84 0.71
N PRO A 131 9.21 15.08 1.20
CA PRO A 131 10.17 14.39 0.33
C PRO A 131 9.59 13.17 -0.34
N HIS A 132 8.35 12.79 -0.01
CA HIS A 132 7.70 11.58 -0.49
C HIS A 132 6.24 11.84 -0.81
N LEU A 133 5.72 11.09 -1.81
CA LEU A 133 4.30 10.95 -2.14
C LEU A 133 3.80 9.55 -1.79
N ALA A 134 2.59 9.41 -1.23
CA ALA A 134 1.95 8.13 -0.99
C ALA A 134 0.62 8.05 -1.71
N PHE A 135 0.48 7.04 -2.56
CA PHE A 135 -0.77 6.60 -3.16
C PHE A 135 -1.42 5.61 -2.21
N THR A 136 -2.55 5.98 -1.58
CA THR A 136 -3.08 5.29 -0.39
C THR A 136 -4.58 5.52 -0.17
N TYR A 137 -5.10 5.23 1.01
CA TYR A 137 -6.48 5.34 1.50
C TYR A 137 -7.45 4.35 0.85
N ASN A 138 -7.69 4.43 -0.45
CA ASN A 138 -8.34 3.40 -1.24
C ASN A 138 -7.29 2.49 -1.90
N GLU A 139 -7.61 1.87 -3.04
CA GLU A 139 -6.64 1.03 -3.76
C GLU A 139 -6.00 1.82 -4.93
N PRO A 140 -4.70 2.14 -4.87
CA PRO A 140 -4.05 2.90 -5.93
C PRO A 140 -3.93 2.17 -7.26
N THR A 141 -3.93 0.85 -7.30
CA THR A 141 -3.93 0.07 -8.55
C THR A 141 -5.04 0.52 -9.50
N ILE A 142 -6.25 0.81 -8.99
CA ILE A 142 -7.39 1.10 -9.86
C ILE A 142 -7.31 2.44 -10.59
N TRP A 143 -6.44 3.33 -10.15
CA TRP A 143 -6.10 4.60 -10.78
C TRP A 143 -4.62 4.68 -11.19
N GLY A 144 -4.09 3.53 -11.63
CA GLY A 144 -2.69 3.32 -11.96
C GLY A 144 -2.12 4.27 -13.01
N GLU A 145 -2.92 4.74 -13.97
CA GLU A 145 -2.53 5.73 -14.97
C GLU A 145 -2.10 7.04 -14.29
N TYR A 146 -2.92 7.53 -13.36
CA TYR A 146 -2.63 8.75 -12.61
C TYR A 146 -1.45 8.56 -11.65
N VAL A 147 -1.34 7.36 -11.03
CA VAL A 147 -0.16 6.99 -10.23
C VAL A 147 1.12 7.08 -11.07
N ILE A 148 1.13 6.51 -12.28
CA ILE A 148 2.31 6.52 -13.17
C ILE A 148 2.73 7.96 -13.50
N ASP A 149 1.77 8.79 -13.91
CA ASP A 149 2.09 10.14 -14.35
C ASP A 149 2.58 11.01 -13.19
N ILE A 150 1.91 10.97 -12.02
CA ILE A 150 2.41 11.65 -10.82
C ILE A 150 3.80 11.14 -10.43
N ALA A 151 3.99 9.81 -10.44
CA ALA A 151 5.25 9.21 -9.99
C ALA A 151 6.43 9.59 -10.89
N ARG A 152 6.21 9.78 -12.18
CA ARG A 152 7.22 10.26 -13.13
C ARG A 152 7.61 11.71 -12.82
N GLU A 153 6.62 12.59 -12.65
CA GLU A 153 6.86 13.99 -12.27
C GLU A 153 7.56 14.10 -10.92
N ALA A 154 7.13 13.30 -9.93
CA ALA A 154 7.75 13.25 -8.61
C ALA A 154 9.22 12.83 -8.68
N HIS A 155 9.57 11.80 -9.47
CA HIS A 155 10.96 11.41 -9.68
C HIS A 155 11.78 12.52 -10.34
N SER A 156 11.20 13.23 -11.33
CA SER A 156 11.86 14.38 -11.98
C SER A 156 12.13 15.51 -10.99
N ALA A 157 11.27 15.69 -10.00
CA ALA A 157 11.42 16.64 -8.89
C ALA A 157 12.29 16.12 -7.73
N GLY A 158 12.82 14.91 -7.81
CA GLY A 158 13.66 14.30 -6.76
C GLY A 158 12.91 13.79 -5.53
N LEU A 159 11.59 13.59 -5.63
CA LEU A 159 10.75 12.97 -4.61
C LEU A 159 10.76 11.44 -4.73
N ASN A 160 10.32 10.74 -3.68
CA ASN A 160 10.11 9.30 -3.71
C ASN A 160 8.61 8.98 -3.71
N ASN A 161 8.26 7.86 -4.34
CA ASN A 161 6.90 7.36 -4.52
C ASN A 161 6.64 6.13 -3.67
N VAL A 162 5.57 6.16 -2.90
CA VAL A 162 5.15 5.08 -2.01
C VAL A 162 3.77 4.59 -2.40
N MET A 163 3.59 3.27 -2.42
CA MET A 163 2.31 2.63 -2.68
C MET A 163 1.83 1.87 -1.44
N VAL A 164 0.65 2.21 -0.93
CA VAL A 164 -0.04 1.44 0.11
C VAL A 164 -1.21 0.74 -0.55
N SER A 165 -1.05 -0.56 -0.78
CA SER A 165 -1.92 -1.33 -1.66
C SER A 165 -2.36 -2.64 -1.02
N ASN A 166 -3.52 -3.12 -1.45
CA ASN A 166 -3.99 -4.47 -1.11
C ASN A 166 -3.31 -5.59 -1.94
N GLY A 167 -2.44 -5.23 -2.87
CA GLY A 167 -1.68 -6.17 -3.70
C GLY A 167 -2.51 -6.97 -4.71
N TYR A 168 -3.80 -6.64 -4.94
CA TYR A 168 -4.68 -7.34 -5.87
C TYR A 168 -4.58 -6.74 -7.28
N ILE A 169 -3.52 -7.08 -7.99
CA ILE A 169 -3.10 -6.54 -9.29
C ILE A 169 -2.68 -7.68 -10.22
N THR A 170 -2.85 -7.53 -11.55
CA THR A 170 -2.27 -8.47 -12.51
C THR A 170 -0.79 -8.22 -12.73
N ARG A 171 -0.08 -9.22 -13.27
CA ARG A 171 1.36 -9.13 -13.50
C ARG A 171 1.72 -7.98 -14.46
N GLU A 172 0.97 -7.84 -15.54
CA GLU A 172 1.20 -6.81 -16.57
C GLU A 172 1.09 -5.40 -15.95
N ALA A 173 0.00 -5.14 -15.25
CA ALA A 173 -0.23 -3.84 -14.61
C ALA A 173 0.77 -3.59 -13.46
N PHE A 174 1.19 -4.65 -12.75
CA PHE A 174 2.17 -4.54 -11.67
C PHE A 174 3.48 -3.96 -12.19
N PHE A 175 4.09 -4.53 -13.23
CA PHE A 175 5.38 -4.05 -13.74
C PHE A 175 5.28 -2.66 -14.36
N ASP A 176 4.16 -2.33 -14.98
CA ASP A 176 3.93 -0.99 -15.53
C ASP A 176 3.89 0.09 -14.45
N ILE A 177 3.23 -0.20 -13.31
CA ILE A 177 3.04 0.77 -12.21
C ILE A 177 4.26 0.78 -11.29
N TYR A 178 4.70 -0.38 -10.81
CA TYR A 178 5.71 -0.49 -9.76
C TYR A 178 7.13 -0.10 -10.23
N ARG A 179 7.36 0.04 -11.53
CA ARG A 179 8.63 0.60 -12.07
C ARG A 179 8.90 2.04 -11.62
N TYR A 180 7.86 2.77 -11.19
CA TYR A 180 7.95 4.15 -10.71
C TYR A 180 7.80 4.26 -9.18
N ILE A 181 7.76 3.13 -8.46
CA ILE A 181 7.54 3.08 -7.02
C ILE A 181 8.86 2.76 -6.30
N ASP A 182 9.16 3.51 -5.24
CA ASP A 182 10.37 3.34 -4.42
C ASP A 182 10.13 2.42 -3.22
N ALA A 183 8.95 2.53 -2.61
CA ALA A 183 8.57 1.67 -1.50
C ALA A 183 7.07 1.34 -1.54
N ALA A 184 6.71 0.20 -0.92
CA ALA A 184 5.33 -0.22 -0.79
C ALA A 184 5.03 -0.78 0.60
N ASN A 185 3.81 -0.58 1.07
CA ASN A 185 3.22 -1.42 2.10
C ASN A 185 2.10 -2.24 1.47
N ILE A 186 2.17 -3.56 1.63
CA ILE A 186 1.16 -4.48 1.08
C ILE A 186 0.32 -5.06 2.21
N ASP A 187 -0.98 -4.86 2.08
CA ASP A 187 -1.97 -5.42 2.99
C ASP A 187 -2.19 -6.93 2.71
N LEU A 188 -1.49 -7.81 3.42
CA LEU A 188 -1.83 -9.22 3.50
C LEU A 188 -2.91 -9.40 4.59
N LYS A 189 -4.17 -9.27 4.17
CA LYS A 189 -5.32 -9.08 5.09
C LYS A 189 -5.59 -10.27 6.01
N ALA A 190 -5.29 -11.49 5.55
CA ALA A 190 -5.40 -12.75 6.27
C ALA A 190 -4.61 -13.83 5.51
N PHE A 191 -4.54 -15.05 6.06
CA PHE A 191 -3.83 -16.15 5.39
C PHE A 191 -4.74 -17.32 5.04
N THR A 192 -6.04 -17.06 4.87
CA THR A 192 -7.02 -18.08 4.46
C THR A 192 -7.82 -17.66 3.23
N VAL A 193 -8.05 -18.63 2.33
CA VAL A 193 -8.91 -18.45 1.13
C VAL A 193 -10.34 -18.06 1.54
N SER A 194 -10.83 -18.63 2.66
CA SER A 194 -12.17 -18.33 3.17
C SER A 194 -12.33 -16.86 3.57
N PHE A 195 -11.34 -16.28 4.27
CA PHE A 195 -11.36 -14.86 4.62
C PHE A 195 -11.38 -13.97 3.36
N TYR A 196 -10.49 -14.24 2.42
CA TYR A 196 -10.44 -13.48 1.18
C TYR A 196 -11.74 -13.54 0.40
N GLY A 197 -12.33 -14.73 0.25
CA GLY A 197 -13.61 -14.89 -0.45
C GLY A 197 -14.79 -14.21 0.24
N LYS A 198 -14.94 -14.40 1.56
CA LYS A 198 -16.14 -13.96 2.31
C LYS A 198 -16.03 -12.53 2.83
N ILE A 199 -14.85 -12.09 3.24
CA ILE A 199 -14.65 -10.82 3.95
C ILE A 199 -14.13 -9.72 3.02
N THR A 200 -13.26 -10.06 2.05
CA THR A 200 -12.72 -9.09 1.08
C THR A 200 -13.31 -9.22 -0.33
N MET A 201 -14.06 -10.30 -0.60
CA MET A 201 -14.64 -10.62 -1.92
C MET A 201 -13.58 -10.73 -3.02
N THR A 202 -12.43 -11.33 -2.71
CA THR A 202 -11.28 -11.50 -3.62
C THR A 202 -10.61 -12.87 -3.41
N HIS A 203 -9.41 -13.03 -3.93
CA HIS A 203 -8.60 -14.24 -3.81
C HIS A 203 -7.25 -13.92 -3.13
N LEU A 204 -6.75 -14.84 -2.30
CA LEU A 204 -5.48 -14.71 -1.59
C LEU A 204 -4.28 -14.78 -2.56
N GLN A 205 -4.28 -15.74 -3.49
CA GLN A 205 -3.13 -16.07 -4.32
C GLN A 205 -2.54 -14.86 -5.08
N PRO A 206 -3.33 -13.97 -5.73
CA PRO A 206 -2.77 -12.80 -6.41
C PRO A 206 -1.99 -11.84 -5.49
N VAL A 207 -2.39 -11.74 -4.21
CA VAL A 207 -1.66 -10.92 -3.23
C VAL A 207 -0.32 -11.56 -2.88
N LEU A 208 -0.29 -12.88 -2.71
CA LEU A 208 0.94 -13.65 -2.50
C LEU A 208 1.90 -13.54 -3.70
N ASP A 209 1.36 -13.57 -4.92
CA ASP A 209 2.14 -13.42 -6.14
C ASP A 209 2.75 -12.01 -6.22
N THR A 210 2.00 -10.96 -5.89
CA THR A 210 2.49 -9.58 -5.82
C THR A 210 3.66 -9.44 -4.83
N LEU A 211 3.57 -10.06 -3.65
CA LEU A 211 4.66 -10.06 -2.66
C LEU A 211 5.92 -10.76 -3.19
N LYS A 212 5.77 -11.87 -3.93
CA LYS A 212 6.88 -12.55 -4.59
C LYS A 212 7.52 -11.69 -5.68
N TRP A 213 6.74 -11.03 -6.53
CA TRP A 213 7.28 -10.13 -7.55
C TRP A 213 8.04 -8.97 -6.92
N LEU A 214 7.50 -8.36 -5.86
CA LEU A 214 8.21 -7.31 -5.11
C LEU A 214 9.56 -7.81 -4.62
N ARG A 215 9.62 -9.00 -4.01
CA ARG A 215 10.85 -9.54 -3.42
C ARG A 215 11.89 -9.92 -4.45
N HIS A 216 11.49 -10.56 -5.54
CA HIS A 216 12.41 -11.26 -6.45
C HIS A 216 12.64 -10.55 -7.77
N GLU A 217 11.70 -9.67 -8.19
CA GLU A 217 11.70 -9.12 -9.54
C GLU A 217 11.76 -7.58 -9.57
N THR A 218 11.78 -6.91 -8.40
CA THR A 218 11.88 -5.45 -8.33
C THR A 218 12.93 -4.95 -7.34
N GLY A 219 13.30 -3.66 -7.49
CA GLY A 219 14.11 -2.94 -6.50
C GLY A 219 13.28 -2.24 -5.43
N VAL A 220 11.96 -2.35 -5.47
CA VAL A 220 11.04 -1.67 -4.53
C VAL A 220 11.29 -2.19 -3.11
N TRP A 221 11.47 -1.28 -2.15
CA TRP A 221 11.40 -1.65 -0.75
C TRP A 221 9.96 -1.96 -0.36
N PHE A 222 9.70 -3.01 0.42
CA PHE A 222 8.34 -3.25 0.88
C PHE A 222 8.27 -3.78 2.30
N GLU A 223 7.13 -3.49 2.93
CA GLU A 223 6.73 -3.98 4.25
C GLU A 223 5.32 -4.56 4.15
N ILE A 224 4.95 -5.45 5.05
CA ILE A 224 3.67 -6.17 5.00
C ILE A 224 2.82 -5.75 6.19
N THR A 225 1.53 -5.50 5.96
CA THR A 225 0.56 -5.24 7.04
C THR A 225 -0.50 -6.35 7.08
N ASN A 226 -0.72 -6.90 8.28
CA ASN A 226 -1.81 -7.81 8.59
C ASN A 226 -2.70 -7.18 9.67
N LEU A 227 -3.94 -6.83 9.30
CA LEU A 227 -4.95 -6.32 10.21
C LEU A 227 -5.63 -7.50 10.91
N ILE A 228 -5.43 -7.62 12.21
CA ILE A 228 -6.01 -8.73 12.99
C ILE A 228 -7.45 -8.39 13.40
N ILE A 229 -8.39 -9.25 13.05
CA ILE A 229 -9.82 -9.10 13.37
C ILE A 229 -10.23 -10.25 14.26
N PRO A 230 -10.69 -10.00 15.50
CA PRO A 230 -11.09 -11.05 16.44
C PRO A 230 -12.08 -12.03 15.83
N THR A 231 -11.83 -13.33 16.03
CA THR A 231 -12.62 -14.48 15.56
C THR A 231 -12.57 -14.75 14.05
N LEU A 232 -11.87 -13.92 13.26
CA LEU A 232 -11.80 -14.09 11.82
C LEU A 232 -10.41 -14.53 11.31
N ASN A 233 -9.34 -13.92 11.83
CA ASN A 233 -7.95 -14.21 11.46
C ASN A 233 -6.98 -14.03 12.65
N ASP A 234 -7.45 -14.28 13.90
CA ASP A 234 -6.69 -14.11 15.13
C ASP A 234 -6.19 -15.42 15.74
N GLY A 235 -6.24 -16.53 14.98
CA GLY A 235 -5.82 -17.85 15.42
C GLY A 235 -4.31 -18.07 15.31
N ASP A 236 -3.71 -18.77 16.28
CA ASP A 236 -2.27 -19.08 16.32
C ASP A 236 -1.79 -19.90 15.11
N SER A 237 -2.64 -20.80 14.58
CA SER A 237 -2.33 -21.58 13.37
C SER A 237 -2.18 -20.67 12.15
N GLU A 238 -3.10 -19.71 11.97
CA GLU A 238 -3.04 -18.78 10.84
C GLU A 238 -1.82 -17.86 10.93
N PHE A 239 -1.47 -17.38 12.14
CA PHE A 239 -0.23 -16.62 12.33
C PHE A 239 1.02 -17.42 11.97
N LYS A 240 1.07 -18.70 12.33
CA LYS A 240 2.20 -19.58 11.99
C LYS A 240 2.27 -19.83 10.49
N GLU A 241 1.16 -20.16 9.85
CA GLU A 241 1.10 -20.38 8.40
C GLU A 241 1.53 -19.13 7.61
N LEU A 242 1.08 -17.94 8.02
CA LEU A 242 1.50 -16.67 7.44
C LEU A 242 3.02 -16.46 7.61
N CYS A 243 3.54 -16.68 8.83
CA CYS A 243 4.97 -16.49 9.12
C CYS A 243 5.85 -17.51 8.37
N ASP A 244 5.44 -18.78 8.30
CA ASP A 244 6.13 -19.81 7.53
C ASP A 244 6.23 -19.40 6.06
N TRP A 245 5.10 -18.99 5.48
CA TRP A 245 5.09 -18.55 4.08
C TRP A 245 5.99 -17.33 3.83
N VAL A 246 5.99 -16.34 4.74
CA VAL A 246 6.86 -15.17 4.63
C VAL A 246 8.33 -15.59 4.70
N LEU A 247 8.69 -16.44 5.65
CA LEU A 247 10.07 -16.95 5.79
C LEU A 247 10.54 -17.71 4.54
N GLU A 248 9.70 -18.60 4.02
CA GLU A 248 10.02 -19.44 2.87
C GLU A 248 10.12 -18.64 1.55
N ASN A 249 9.24 -17.66 1.35
CA ASN A 249 9.12 -16.98 0.06
C ASN A 249 9.75 -15.59 0.03
N LEU A 250 9.85 -14.90 1.18
CA LEU A 250 10.33 -13.52 1.24
C LEU A 250 11.57 -13.33 2.12
N GLY A 251 11.84 -14.29 3.01
CA GLY A 251 12.99 -14.25 3.95
C GLY A 251 12.62 -13.64 5.31
N ASP A 252 13.61 -13.59 6.20
CA ASP A 252 13.48 -13.24 7.61
C ASP A 252 13.61 -11.72 7.89
N ASP A 253 13.90 -10.94 6.86
CA ASP A 253 14.25 -9.51 6.94
C ASP A 253 13.17 -8.55 6.42
N VAL A 254 12.05 -9.06 5.89
CA VAL A 254 10.89 -8.25 5.50
C VAL A 254 10.10 -7.84 6.73
N PRO A 255 9.85 -6.54 6.96
CA PRO A 255 9.06 -6.09 8.09
C PRO A 255 7.59 -6.50 7.98
N LEU A 256 7.07 -7.09 9.06
CA LEU A 256 5.67 -7.49 9.21
C LEU A 256 5.01 -6.66 10.32
N HIS A 257 3.89 -6.01 9.99
CA HIS A 257 3.10 -5.21 10.92
C HIS A 257 1.79 -5.91 11.24
N PHE A 258 1.61 -6.34 12.49
CA PHE A 258 0.31 -6.72 13.02
C PHE A 258 -0.39 -5.48 13.55
N THR A 259 -1.58 -5.17 13.02
CA THR A 259 -2.31 -3.96 13.37
C THR A 259 -3.67 -4.28 13.98
N ALA A 260 -4.08 -3.48 14.96
CA ALA A 260 -5.37 -3.65 15.61
C ALA A 260 -6.51 -3.15 14.71
N PHE A 261 -7.56 -3.95 14.62
CA PHE A 261 -8.85 -3.61 14.05
C PHE A 261 -9.72 -2.85 15.03
N HIS A 262 -10.54 -1.94 14.55
CA HIS A 262 -11.72 -1.40 15.24
C HIS A 262 -12.97 -1.57 14.36
N PRO A 263 -14.17 -1.73 14.94
CA PRO A 263 -15.40 -1.89 14.18
C PRO A 263 -15.63 -0.74 13.23
N ASP A 264 -15.89 -1.06 11.94
CA ASP A 264 -16.19 -0.08 10.92
C ASP A 264 -17.03 -0.69 9.79
N PHE A 265 -17.65 0.17 8.96
CA PHE A 265 -18.48 -0.14 7.80
C PHE A 265 -19.53 -1.22 8.09
N LYS A 266 -19.38 -2.43 7.54
CA LYS A 266 -20.31 -3.56 7.68
C LYS A 266 -19.90 -4.57 8.75
N LEU A 267 -18.75 -4.39 9.37
CA LEU A 267 -18.23 -5.31 10.40
C LEU A 267 -18.28 -4.64 11.77
N GLN A 268 -19.50 -4.34 12.23
CA GLN A 268 -19.80 -3.68 13.50
C GLN A 268 -20.01 -4.65 14.68
N ASP A 269 -20.17 -5.94 14.38
CA ASP A 269 -20.46 -7.00 15.35
C ASP A 269 -19.21 -7.61 15.99
N LYS A 270 -18.02 -7.19 15.57
CA LYS A 270 -16.74 -7.66 16.13
C LYS A 270 -16.17 -6.62 17.09
N PRO A 271 -15.59 -7.07 18.22
CA PRO A 271 -14.92 -6.13 19.13
C PRO A 271 -13.61 -5.62 18.50
N PRO A 272 -13.09 -4.47 18.94
CA PRO A 272 -11.74 -4.05 18.58
C PRO A 272 -10.71 -5.09 19.04
N THR A 273 -9.59 -5.18 18.33
CA THR A 273 -8.54 -6.16 18.64
C THR A 273 -7.88 -5.83 19.98
N PRO A 274 -7.88 -6.76 20.95
CA PRO A 274 -7.16 -6.56 22.20
C PRO A 274 -5.64 -6.48 21.97
N PRO A 275 -4.91 -5.61 22.70
CA PRO A 275 -3.44 -5.51 22.60
C PRO A 275 -2.73 -6.87 22.81
N GLU A 276 -3.23 -7.72 23.69
CA GLU A 276 -2.68 -9.04 23.98
C GLU A 276 -2.66 -9.95 22.74
N THR A 277 -3.62 -9.78 21.82
CA THR A 277 -3.65 -10.53 20.57
C THR A 277 -2.49 -10.11 19.65
N LEU A 278 -2.18 -8.80 19.59
CA LEU A 278 -1.02 -8.31 18.83
C LEU A 278 0.30 -8.78 19.45
N HIS A 279 0.41 -8.70 20.79
CA HIS A 279 1.59 -9.19 21.51
C HIS A 279 1.83 -10.68 21.25
N ARG A 280 0.77 -11.50 21.26
CA ARG A 280 0.82 -12.94 20.96
C ARG A 280 1.26 -13.18 19.51
N ALA A 281 0.63 -12.53 18.53
CA ALA A 281 1.00 -12.65 17.10
C ALA A 281 2.47 -12.27 16.87
N ARG A 282 2.91 -11.14 17.44
CA ARG A 282 4.31 -10.69 17.38
C ARG A 282 5.26 -11.70 18.02
N ALA A 283 4.93 -12.24 19.17
CA ALA A 283 5.75 -13.24 19.85
C ALA A 283 5.89 -14.53 19.02
N ILE A 284 4.80 -15.03 18.42
CA ILE A 284 4.82 -16.18 17.50
C ILE A 284 5.76 -15.89 16.32
N ALA A 285 5.57 -14.79 15.62
CA ALA A 285 6.37 -14.43 14.45
C ALA A 285 7.86 -14.30 14.74
N ARG A 286 8.22 -13.68 15.87
CA ARG A 286 9.62 -13.57 16.31
C ARG A 286 10.22 -14.91 16.71
N ASN A 287 9.47 -15.78 17.40
CA ASN A 287 9.93 -17.11 17.77
C ASN A 287 10.16 -18.02 16.55
N MET A 288 9.42 -17.80 15.47
CA MET A 288 9.60 -18.49 14.20
C MET A 288 10.82 -17.97 13.40
N GLY A 289 11.37 -16.80 13.74
CA GLY A 289 12.60 -16.28 13.13
C GLY A 289 12.48 -14.96 12.38
N LEU A 290 11.30 -14.37 12.26
CA LEU A 290 11.14 -13.05 11.64
C LEU A 290 11.85 -11.98 12.49
N LYS A 291 12.73 -11.20 11.86
CA LYS A 291 13.59 -10.22 12.55
C LYS A 291 12.88 -8.93 12.89
N TYR A 292 11.92 -8.50 12.05
CA TYR A 292 11.26 -7.20 12.15
C TYR A 292 9.74 -7.39 12.18
N VAL A 293 9.20 -7.43 13.38
CA VAL A 293 7.76 -7.60 13.62
C VAL A 293 7.26 -6.47 14.50
N TYR A 294 6.28 -5.73 13.99
CA TYR A 294 5.74 -4.52 14.60
C TYR A 294 4.29 -4.68 15.04
N GLU A 295 3.90 -3.89 16.02
CA GLU A 295 2.53 -3.73 16.49
C GLU A 295 2.04 -2.33 16.11
N GLY A 296 0.89 -2.24 15.46
CA GLY A 296 0.32 -0.98 14.99
C GLY A 296 -1.11 -0.75 15.48
N ASN A 297 -1.57 0.50 15.40
CA ASN A 297 -2.87 0.96 15.87
C ASN A 297 -3.09 0.77 17.38
N ILE A 298 -2.02 0.60 18.15
CA ILE A 298 -2.00 0.61 19.62
C ILE A 298 -0.75 1.34 20.11
N TYR A 299 -0.77 1.82 21.35
CA TYR A 299 0.44 2.29 22.05
C TYR A 299 1.19 1.08 22.59
N SER A 300 2.36 0.78 22.06
CA SER A 300 3.16 -0.38 22.41
C SER A 300 4.64 -0.17 22.10
N ASP A 301 5.50 -0.77 22.92
CA ASP A 301 6.94 -0.91 22.60
C ASP A 301 7.20 -1.81 21.38
N GLY A 302 6.19 -2.55 20.93
CA GLY A 302 6.21 -3.33 19.71
C GLY A 302 6.36 -2.49 18.42
N ALA A 303 6.15 -1.17 18.50
CA ALA A 303 6.42 -0.25 17.38
C ALA A 303 7.93 0.09 17.21
N ASN A 304 8.77 -0.25 18.19
CA ASN A 304 10.20 0.08 18.19
C ASN A 304 11.00 -0.88 17.30
N THR A 305 12.03 -0.35 16.63
CA THR A 305 12.98 -1.17 15.84
C THR A 305 14.12 -1.64 16.73
N ILE A 306 14.33 -2.95 16.76
CA ILE A 306 15.39 -3.62 17.53
C ILE A 306 16.51 -4.05 16.59
N CYS A 307 17.75 -3.72 16.95
CA CYS A 307 18.93 -4.18 16.21
C CYS A 307 19.05 -5.72 16.27
N PRO A 308 19.15 -6.42 15.13
CA PRO A 308 19.26 -7.88 15.13
C PRO A 308 20.61 -8.36 15.70
N GLY A 309 21.66 -7.54 15.65
CA GLY A 309 22.98 -7.86 16.19
C GLY A 309 23.04 -7.70 17.71
N CYS A 310 22.97 -6.47 18.22
CA CYS A 310 23.17 -6.20 19.67
C CYS A 310 21.88 -6.20 20.50
N LYS A 311 20.71 -6.41 19.89
CA LYS A 311 19.38 -6.44 20.53
C LYS A 311 18.95 -5.13 21.18
N GLN A 312 19.67 -4.03 21.01
CA GLN A 312 19.27 -2.71 21.51
C GLN A 312 18.19 -2.09 20.63
N THR A 313 17.34 -1.26 21.22
CA THR A 313 16.40 -0.42 20.50
C THR A 313 17.14 0.66 19.73
N VAL A 314 17.02 0.65 18.40
CA VAL A 314 17.69 1.60 17.49
C VAL A 314 16.77 2.69 16.96
N ILE A 315 15.46 2.43 16.85
CA ILE A 315 14.46 3.47 16.59
C ILE A 315 13.34 3.33 17.61
N THR A 316 13.09 4.39 18.36
CA THR A 316 11.98 4.44 19.31
C THR A 316 10.82 5.21 18.70
N ARG A 317 9.60 4.66 18.82
CA ARG A 317 8.38 5.27 18.29
C ARG A 317 7.32 5.43 19.38
N SER A 318 6.52 6.49 19.24
CA SER A 318 5.28 6.68 19.97
C SER A 318 4.18 6.93 18.94
N TRP A 319 3.26 6.00 18.83
CA TRP A 319 2.27 5.97 17.76
C TRP A 319 2.97 6.01 16.38
N HIS A 320 2.71 7.04 15.57
CA HIS A 320 3.37 7.25 14.25
C HIS A 320 4.54 8.23 14.30
N SER A 321 5.04 8.60 15.48
CA SER A 321 6.14 9.55 15.62
C SER A 321 7.43 8.86 16.01
N VAL A 322 8.52 9.16 15.31
CA VAL A 322 9.88 8.74 15.71
C VAL A 322 10.39 9.64 16.80
N MET A 323 10.62 9.07 17.98
CA MET A 323 11.14 9.78 19.16
C MET A 323 12.66 9.81 19.21
N SER A 324 13.32 8.74 18.75
CA SER A 324 14.76 8.68 18.58
C SER A 324 15.16 7.75 17.46
N ASN A 325 16.26 8.05 16.78
CA ASN A 325 16.84 7.20 15.75
C ASN A 325 18.35 7.09 15.97
N LYS A 326 18.84 5.89 16.30
CA LYS A 326 20.26 5.54 16.52
C LYS A 326 20.87 4.80 15.34
N LEU A 327 20.27 4.89 14.15
CA LEU A 327 20.88 4.41 12.92
C LEU A 327 21.64 5.54 12.23
N LYS A 328 22.82 5.22 11.74
CA LYS A 328 23.58 6.10 10.84
C LYS A 328 23.69 5.40 9.49
N ASN A 329 23.03 5.96 8.46
CA ASN A 329 22.96 5.36 7.13
C ASN A 329 22.50 3.88 7.16
N GLY A 330 21.47 3.58 7.96
CA GLY A 330 20.93 2.24 8.12
C GLY A 330 21.74 1.27 9.00
N CYS A 331 22.86 1.71 9.58
CA CYS A 331 23.70 0.89 10.47
C CYS A 331 23.50 1.30 11.94
N CYS A 332 23.42 0.30 12.82
CA CYS A 332 23.35 0.51 14.27
C CYS A 332 24.63 1.19 14.77
N THR A 333 24.49 2.32 15.49
CA THR A 333 25.64 3.06 16.04
C THR A 333 26.36 2.30 17.17
N GLY A 334 25.71 1.30 17.79
CA GLY A 334 26.29 0.51 18.88
C GLY A 334 27.12 -0.70 18.43
N CYS A 335 26.78 -1.32 17.29
CA CYS A 335 27.45 -2.56 16.85
C CYS A 335 27.68 -2.65 15.33
N THR A 336 27.42 -1.59 14.59
CA THR A 336 27.57 -1.46 13.13
C THR A 336 26.70 -2.42 12.29
N THR A 337 25.90 -3.28 12.90
CA THR A 337 24.98 -4.17 12.16
C THR A 337 24.02 -3.36 11.30
N ARG A 338 23.92 -3.72 10.02
CA ARG A 338 22.99 -3.09 9.10
C ARG A 338 21.56 -3.54 9.36
N VAL A 339 20.65 -2.58 9.41
CA VAL A 339 19.20 -2.80 9.38
C VAL A 339 18.76 -2.70 7.91
N PRO A 340 18.05 -3.68 7.36
CA PRO A 340 17.51 -3.58 5.99
C PRO A 340 16.48 -2.46 5.89
N GLY A 341 16.48 -1.77 4.76
CA GLY A 341 15.59 -0.61 4.55
C GLY A 341 16.17 0.38 3.55
N VAL A 342 15.55 1.56 3.50
CA VAL A 342 15.97 2.73 2.73
C VAL A 342 16.08 3.91 3.69
N PHE A 343 17.29 4.32 4.01
CA PHE A 343 17.57 5.35 5.01
C PHE A 343 18.26 6.59 4.43
N THR A 344 18.69 6.51 3.17
CA THR A 344 19.39 7.58 2.47
C THR A 344 18.88 7.75 1.03
N LYS A 345 19.00 8.96 0.48
CA LYS A 345 18.67 9.22 -0.94
C LYS A 345 19.48 8.33 -1.89
N ALA A 346 20.76 8.09 -1.60
CA ALA A 346 21.61 7.23 -2.43
C ALA A 346 21.09 5.78 -2.51
N GLU A 347 20.55 5.25 -1.41
CA GLU A 347 19.94 3.92 -1.40
C GLU A 347 18.65 3.88 -2.24
N ALA A 348 17.81 4.91 -2.17
CA ALA A 348 16.61 5.01 -3.00
C ALA A 348 16.97 5.04 -4.50
N VAL A 349 17.95 5.89 -4.89
CA VAL A 349 18.42 5.98 -6.29
C VAL A 349 18.95 4.63 -6.78
N LYS A 350 19.82 3.97 -6.01
CA LYS A 350 20.39 2.67 -6.38
C LYS A 350 19.31 1.60 -6.61
N ARG A 351 18.23 1.61 -5.85
CA ARG A 351 17.11 0.69 -6.01
C ARG A 351 16.32 0.95 -7.29
N ARG A 352 16.14 2.22 -7.66
CA ARG A 352 15.51 2.61 -8.94
C ARG A 352 16.33 2.13 -10.14
N GLU A 353 17.65 2.35 -10.11
CA GLU A 353 18.57 1.92 -11.17
C GLU A 353 18.50 0.41 -11.39
N TRP A 354 18.48 -0.36 -10.30
CA TRP A 354 18.33 -1.82 -10.39
C TRP A 354 17.03 -2.25 -11.08
N ALA A 355 15.93 -1.53 -10.85
CA ALA A 355 14.64 -1.81 -11.50
C ALA A 355 14.66 -1.52 -13.00
N LEU A 356 15.44 -0.51 -13.44
CA LEU A 356 15.57 -0.14 -14.84
C LEU A 356 16.50 -1.09 -15.63
N GLU A 357 17.50 -1.71 -14.99
CA GLU A 357 18.41 -2.66 -15.63
C GLU A 357 17.76 -4.03 -15.92
N LYS A 358 16.68 -4.37 -15.24
CA LYS A 358 15.97 -5.65 -15.39
C LYS A 358 14.67 -5.57 -16.20
N SER A 359 14.21 -4.37 -16.55
CA SER A 359 13.02 -4.12 -17.37
C SER A 359 13.40 -4.03 -18.87
#